data_17468e1401d82157dcf6ac65cb597537
#
_entry.id   17468e1401d82157dcf6ac65cb597537
#
_cell.length_a   1.000
_cell.length_b   1.000
_cell.length_c   1.000
_cell.angle_alpha   90.00
_cell.angle_beta   90.00
_cell.angle_gamma   90.00
#
_symmetry.space_group_name_H-M   'P 1'
#
loop_
_entity.id
_entity.type
_entity.pdbx_description
1 polymer ?
#
loop_
_entity_poly.entity_id
_entity_poly.type
_entity_poly.pdbx_seq_one_letter_code
_entity_poly.pdbx_strand_id
1 'polypeptide(L)'
;PIKGKLIEGPILDLKFQTFVGYYPIPIRYGLTVGELANMIQGEKWIEGEPNLEIIKMKGWKRDLWFNETNLKWIKPSPNIPDLTTAIIYPGMCLLEGTNISEGRGTNKPFKRFGAPWINKETLSAELNNLNLPGVVFKPVSFIPTSIKGMSINPKYKNQVCYGSEIIITDREKYSSVITGMEIINLIKTKYPANFELKKGINRLWGNAEFIDQISTENKDGLFRLPIEKFNRISKRYWLYD
;
A
#
# COMPACT_ATOMS: atom_id res chain seq x y z
N PRO A 1 -4.84 11.92 6.29
CA PRO A 1 -4.21 10.58 6.27
C PRO A 1 -4.77 9.69 7.38
N ILE A 2 -4.54 8.36 7.30
CA ILE A 2 -4.91 7.41 8.37
C ILE A 2 -4.01 7.55 9.60
N LYS A 3 -2.80 8.04 9.42
CA LYS A 3 -1.84 8.52 10.42
C LYS A 3 -0.81 9.44 9.74
N GLY A 4 -0.60 10.64 10.26
CA GLY A 4 0.25 11.66 9.61
C GLY A 4 1.75 11.39 9.70
N LYS A 5 2.20 10.50 10.59
CA LYS A 5 3.62 10.14 10.74
C LYS A 5 4.07 8.96 9.84
N LEU A 6 3.13 8.27 9.18
CA LEU A 6 3.48 7.11 8.35
C LEU A 6 3.88 7.55 6.94
N ILE A 7 5.14 7.32 6.62
CA ILE A 7 5.73 7.57 5.29
C ILE A 7 6.43 6.28 4.87
N GLU A 8 6.07 5.73 3.70
CA GLU A 8 6.60 4.45 3.23
C GLU A 8 6.73 4.42 1.71
N GLY A 9 7.69 3.62 1.25
CA GLY A 9 7.91 3.31 -0.16
C GLY A 9 8.77 4.33 -0.91
N PRO A 10 9.07 4.04 -2.18
CA PRO A 10 9.86 4.91 -3.02
C PRO A 10 9.16 6.22 -3.34
N ILE A 11 9.95 7.24 -3.65
CA ILE A 11 9.47 8.49 -4.25
C ILE A 11 9.18 8.22 -5.72
N LEU A 12 8.04 8.70 -6.22
CA LEU A 12 7.68 8.58 -7.63
C LEU A 12 8.72 9.28 -8.53
N ASP A 13 9.30 8.54 -9.46
CA ASP A 13 9.99 9.12 -10.62
C ASP A 13 8.93 9.56 -11.64
N LEU A 14 8.96 10.82 -12.07
CA LEU A 14 7.97 11.41 -12.97
C LEU A 14 7.86 10.70 -14.34
N LYS A 15 8.87 9.90 -14.73
CA LYS A 15 8.79 9.00 -15.90
C LYS A 15 7.70 7.94 -15.76
N PHE A 16 7.31 7.61 -14.52
CA PHE A 16 6.26 6.65 -14.18
C PHE A 16 4.96 7.30 -13.74
N GLN A 17 4.83 8.62 -13.96
CA GLN A 17 3.63 9.38 -13.64
C GLN A 17 2.39 8.76 -14.30
N THR A 18 1.33 8.64 -13.52
CA THR A 18 0.03 8.12 -13.95
C THR A 18 -1.10 8.81 -13.18
N PHE A 19 -2.34 8.48 -13.50
CA PHE A 19 -3.50 8.93 -12.75
C PHE A 19 -3.47 8.53 -11.25
N VAL A 20 -2.82 7.41 -10.90
CA VAL A 20 -2.73 6.91 -9.52
C VAL A 20 -1.49 7.42 -8.76
N GLY A 21 -0.53 8.00 -9.47
CA GLY A 21 0.68 8.60 -8.87
C GLY A 21 1.15 9.75 -9.75
N TYR A 22 0.92 10.99 -9.30
CA TYR A 22 1.10 12.17 -10.17
C TYR A 22 2.28 13.05 -9.76
N TYR A 23 2.59 13.14 -8.47
CA TYR A 23 3.65 13.99 -7.93
C TYR A 23 4.80 13.18 -7.34
N PRO A 24 6.03 13.74 -7.21
CA PRO A 24 7.19 13.05 -6.69
C PRO A 24 7.10 12.89 -5.16
N ILE A 25 6.15 12.08 -4.71
CA ILE A 25 5.88 11.76 -3.31
C ILE A 25 5.97 10.24 -3.08
N PRO A 26 6.19 9.78 -1.84
CA PRO A 26 6.19 8.36 -1.50
C PRO A 26 4.82 7.70 -1.69
N ILE A 27 4.77 6.38 -1.80
CA ILE A 27 3.51 5.60 -1.85
C ILE A 27 2.59 5.97 -0.68
N ARG A 28 3.14 6.09 0.53
CA ARG A 28 2.46 6.66 1.70
C ARG A 28 3.22 7.90 2.13
N TYR A 29 2.59 9.05 2.04
CA TYR A 29 3.26 10.36 2.17
C TYR A 29 2.90 11.14 3.45
N GLY A 30 1.99 10.66 4.27
CA GLY A 30 1.70 11.20 5.61
C GLY A 30 1.14 12.64 5.67
N LEU A 31 0.76 13.25 4.56
CA LEU A 31 0.21 14.60 4.53
C LEU A 31 -1.32 14.59 4.49
N THR A 32 -1.95 15.61 5.06
CA THR A 32 -3.35 15.91 4.79
C THR A 32 -3.50 16.47 3.37
N VAL A 33 -4.73 16.48 2.84
CA VAL A 33 -4.99 17.03 1.50
C VAL A 33 -4.56 18.50 1.41
N GLY A 34 -4.84 19.31 2.47
CA GLY A 34 -4.42 20.70 2.50
C GLY A 34 -2.90 20.88 2.54
N GLU A 35 -2.19 20.06 3.32
CA GLU A 35 -0.72 20.08 3.35
C GLU A 35 -0.11 19.67 2.01
N LEU A 36 -0.68 18.65 1.37
CA LEU A 36 -0.25 18.25 0.02
C LEU A 36 -0.51 19.37 -1.00
N ALA A 37 -1.66 20.03 -0.96
CA ALA A 37 -1.98 21.14 -1.84
C ALA A 37 -0.98 22.30 -1.66
N ASN A 38 -0.65 22.67 -0.41
CA ASN A 38 0.39 23.66 -0.11
C ASN A 38 1.76 23.24 -0.67
N MET A 39 2.12 21.96 -0.54
CA MET A 39 3.37 21.44 -1.05
C MET A 39 3.43 21.49 -2.57
N ILE A 40 2.35 21.09 -3.25
CA ILE A 40 2.25 21.11 -4.71
C ILE A 40 2.45 22.56 -5.24
N GLN A 41 1.82 23.55 -4.63
CA GLN A 41 1.98 24.96 -4.98
C GLN A 41 3.37 25.47 -4.62
N GLY A 42 3.85 25.22 -3.39
CA GLY A 42 5.13 25.72 -2.90
C GLY A 42 6.35 25.13 -3.59
N GLU A 43 6.28 23.88 -4.04
CA GLU A 43 7.31 23.22 -4.85
C GLU A 43 7.14 23.49 -6.35
N LYS A 44 6.12 24.28 -6.76
CA LYS A 44 5.83 24.65 -8.17
C LYS A 44 5.63 23.42 -9.07
N TRP A 45 4.92 22.41 -8.57
CA TRP A 45 4.61 21.20 -9.33
C TRP A 45 3.42 21.36 -10.27
N ILE A 46 2.72 22.50 -10.20
CA ILE A 46 1.66 22.91 -11.12
C ILE A 46 2.01 24.28 -11.70
N GLU A 47 1.50 24.55 -12.90
CA GLU A 47 1.60 25.87 -13.52
C GLU A 47 0.60 26.85 -12.89
N GLY A 48 0.99 28.11 -12.81
CA GLY A 48 0.20 29.18 -12.21
C GLY A 48 0.27 29.20 -10.68
N GLU A 49 -0.35 30.20 -10.09
CA GLU A 49 -0.47 30.37 -8.64
C GLU A 49 -1.95 30.43 -8.26
N PRO A 50 -2.64 29.28 -8.15
CA PRO A 50 -4.04 29.27 -7.76
C PRO A 50 -4.22 29.86 -6.37
N ASN A 51 -5.30 30.62 -6.14
CA ASN A 51 -5.65 31.05 -4.81
C ASN A 51 -6.08 29.84 -3.97
N LEU A 52 -5.26 29.45 -2.99
CA LEU A 52 -5.47 28.29 -2.14
C LEU A 52 -5.87 28.72 -0.74
N GLU A 53 -7.10 28.43 -0.35
CA GLU A 53 -7.59 28.60 1.01
C GLU A 53 -7.78 27.24 1.66
N ILE A 54 -7.17 27.02 2.83
CA ILE A 54 -7.24 25.77 3.58
C ILE A 54 -7.94 25.99 4.91
N ILE A 55 -9.10 25.33 5.04
CA ILE A 55 -9.84 25.30 6.31
C ILE A 55 -9.26 24.18 7.15
N LYS A 56 -8.57 24.54 8.22
CA LYS A 56 -7.91 23.57 9.11
C LYS A 56 -8.89 22.77 9.94
N MET A 57 -8.63 21.47 10.10
CA MET A 57 -9.33 20.63 11.08
C MET A 57 -9.02 21.11 12.51
N LYS A 58 -10.02 21.05 13.39
CA LYS A 58 -9.84 21.33 14.82
C LYS A 58 -9.45 20.04 15.56
N GLY A 59 -8.41 20.10 16.40
CA GLY A 59 -8.02 18.99 17.28
C GLY A 59 -7.35 17.80 16.61
N TRP A 60 -7.13 17.82 15.29
CA TRP A 60 -6.38 16.76 14.64
C TRP A 60 -4.87 16.93 14.91
N LYS A 61 -4.23 15.83 15.27
CA LYS A 61 -2.79 15.73 15.46
C LYS A 61 -2.20 14.67 14.54
N ARG A 62 -0.96 14.85 14.13
CA ARG A 62 -0.25 13.96 13.21
C ARG A 62 -0.05 12.55 13.74
N ASP A 63 -0.03 12.38 15.06
CA ASP A 63 0.10 11.09 15.75
C ASP A 63 -1.16 10.26 15.77
N LEU A 64 -2.33 10.89 15.62
CA LEU A 64 -3.60 10.19 15.72
C LEU A 64 -3.78 9.22 14.57
N TRP A 65 -4.22 8.02 14.90
CA TRP A 65 -4.86 7.14 13.94
C TRP A 65 -6.27 7.65 13.63
N PHE A 66 -6.76 7.34 12.44
CA PHE A 66 -8.10 7.77 12.01
C PHE A 66 -9.21 7.45 13.03
N ASN A 67 -9.19 6.26 13.63
CA ASN A 67 -10.20 5.85 14.62
C ASN A 67 -10.10 6.58 15.97
N GLU A 68 -9.04 7.34 16.21
CA GLU A 68 -8.85 8.17 17.40
C GLU A 68 -9.38 9.61 17.16
N THR A 69 -9.84 9.92 15.97
CA THR A 69 -10.38 11.23 15.60
C THR A 69 -11.86 11.36 15.90
N ASN A 70 -12.54 10.31 16.36
CA ASN A 70 -14.00 10.23 16.53
C ASN A 70 -14.81 10.42 15.22
N LEU A 71 -14.15 10.45 14.06
CA LEU A 71 -14.81 10.55 12.76
C LEU A 71 -15.31 9.17 12.31
N LYS A 72 -16.50 9.16 11.73
CA LYS A 72 -17.05 7.95 11.11
C LYS A 72 -16.22 7.56 9.88
N TRP A 73 -15.88 6.27 9.77
CA TRP A 73 -15.23 5.75 8.58
C TRP A 73 -16.17 5.84 7.36
N ILE A 74 -15.77 6.63 6.38
CA ILE A 74 -16.42 6.67 5.07
C ILE A 74 -15.51 5.92 4.11
N LYS A 75 -16.05 4.88 3.48
CA LYS A 75 -15.27 4.02 2.55
C LYS A 75 -14.76 4.85 1.37
N PRO A 76 -13.43 5.04 1.22
CA PRO A 76 -12.87 5.75 0.06
C PRO A 76 -13.05 4.95 -1.23
N SER A 77 -13.24 3.64 -1.11
CA SER A 77 -13.54 2.71 -2.20
C SER A 77 -14.37 1.55 -1.65
N PRO A 78 -15.25 0.93 -2.46
CA PRO A 78 -15.93 -0.30 -2.07
C PRO A 78 -14.97 -1.42 -1.65
N ASN A 79 -13.76 -1.46 -2.21
CA ASN A 79 -12.71 -2.40 -1.86
C ASN A 79 -11.85 -1.97 -0.64
N ILE A 80 -12.14 -0.85 0.00
CA ILE A 80 -11.49 -0.41 1.25
C ILE A 80 -12.59 -0.21 2.32
N PRO A 81 -13.18 -1.32 2.80
CA PRO A 81 -14.37 -1.28 3.66
C PRO A 81 -14.11 -0.73 5.06
N ASP A 82 -12.87 -0.80 5.54
CA ASP A 82 -12.48 -0.46 6.90
C ASP A 82 -11.04 0.06 6.99
N LEU A 83 -10.69 0.60 8.17
CA LEU A 83 -9.38 1.16 8.47
C LEU A 83 -8.26 0.12 8.33
N THR A 84 -8.47 -1.12 8.75
CA THR A 84 -7.46 -2.17 8.64
C THR A 84 -7.09 -2.41 7.17
N THR A 85 -8.09 -2.46 6.28
CA THR A 85 -7.83 -2.54 4.83
C THR A 85 -7.04 -1.35 4.32
N ALA A 86 -7.35 -0.12 4.78
CA ALA A 86 -6.60 1.08 4.38
C ALA A 86 -5.15 1.07 4.90
N ILE A 87 -4.90 0.48 6.07
CA ILE A 87 -3.54 0.31 6.60
C ILE A 87 -2.72 -0.66 5.72
N ILE A 88 -3.33 -1.77 5.30
CA ILE A 88 -2.68 -2.83 4.50
C ILE A 88 -2.54 -2.44 3.03
N TYR A 89 -3.44 -1.64 2.50
CA TYR A 89 -3.60 -1.34 1.08
C TYR A 89 -2.32 -0.84 0.36
N PRO A 90 -1.48 0.06 0.92
CA PRO A 90 -0.32 0.59 0.20
C PRO A 90 0.69 -0.47 -0.28
N GLY A 91 0.86 -1.55 0.48
CA GLY A 91 1.70 -2.68 0.05
C GLY A 91 0.92 -3.70 -0.78
N MET A 92 -0.33 -3.97 -0.40
CA MET A 92 -1.12 -5.02 -1.05
C MET A 92 -1.66 -4.62 -2.43
N CYS A 93 -1.76 -3.32 -2.74
CA CYS A 93 -2.08 -2.87 -4.09
C CYS A 93 -1.00 -3.27 -5.11
N LEU A 94 0.24 -3.51 -4.69
CA LEU A 94 1.32 -3.98 -5.56
C LEU A 94 1.00 -5.35 -6.20
N LEU A 95 0.20 -6.19 -5.53
CA LEU A 95 -0.27 -7.45 -6.10
C LEU A 95 -1.13 -7.26 -7.36
N GLU A 96 -1.70 -6.08 -7.58
CA GLU A 96 -2.42 -5.77 -8.84
C GLU A 96 -1.48 -5.85 -10.05
N GLY A 97 -0.19 -5.57 -9.85
CA GLY A 97 0.89 -5.72 -10.83
C GLY A 97 1.43 -7.14 -10.99
N THR A 98 0.73 -8.15 -10.46
CA THR A 98 1.11 -9.57 -10.55
C THR A 98 -0.08 -10.42 -11.00
N ASN A 99 0.14 -11.72 -11.16
CA ASN A 99 -0.95 -12.69 -11.36
C ASN A 99 -1.50 -13.25 -10.03
N ILE A 100 -1.13 -12.70 -8.86
CA ILE A 100 -1.70 -13.09 -7.57
C ILE A 100 -3.03 -12.35 -7.35
N SER A 101 -4.06 -13.07 -6.89
CA SER A 101 -5.31 -12.43 -6.41
C SER A 101 -5.02 -11.63 -5.14
N GLU A 102 -5.40 -10.37 -5.12
CA GLU A 102 -5.36 -9.48 -3.96
C GLU A 102 -6.64 -9.54 -3.12
N GLY A 103 -7.42 -10.61 -3.26
CA GLY A 103 -8.65 -10.86 -2.51
C GLY A 103 -9.86 -10.03 -2.94
N ARG A 104 -9.78 -9.23 -4.02
CA ARG A 104 -10.96 -8.61 -4.63
C ARG A 104 -11.95 -9.68 -5.08
N GLY A 105 -13.23 -9.37 -5.04
CA GLY A 105 -14.29 -10.36 -5.28
C GLY A 105 -14.56 -11.27 -4.08
N THR A 106 -14.07 -10.87 -2.88
CA THR A 106 -14.39 -11.50 -1.59
C THR A 106 -14.84 -10.45 -0.57
N ASN A 107 -15.26 -10.89 0.60
CA ASN A 107 -15.57 -9.99 1.73
C ASN A 107 -14.34 -9.41 2.44
N LYS A 108 -13.12 -9.78 2.04
CA LYS A 108 -11.85 -9.32 2.64
C LYS A 108 -10.85 -8.88 1.57
N PRO A 109 -11.18 -7.90 0.71
CA PRO A 109 -10.27 -7.39 -0.29
C PRO A 109 -8.99 -6.86 0.36
N PHE A 110 -7.84 -7.14 -0.25
CA PHE A 110 -6.48 -6.81 0.20
C PHE A 110 -6.04 -7.44 1.52
N LYS A 111 -6.97 -7.91 2.38
CA LYS A 111 -6.60 -8.62 3.62
C LYS A 111 -6.20 -10.06 3.38
N ARG A 112 -6.55 -10.63 2.23
CA ARG A 112 -6.14 -11.96 1.80
C ARG A 112 -5.60 -11.91 0.38
N PHE A 113 -4.71 -12.84 0.08
CA PHE A 113 -4.10 -12.96 -1.23
C PHE A 113 -3.77 -14.42 -1.52
N GLY A 114 -3.67 -14.76 -2.80
CA GLY A 114 -3.35 -16.12 -3.20
C GLY A 114 -3.59 -16.42 -4.66
N ALA A 115 -3.37 -17.67 -5.03
CA ALA A 115 -3.59 -18.20 -6.37
C ALA A 115 -3.94 -19.71 -6.30
N PRO A 116 -4.49 -20.32 -7.38
CA PRO A 116 -4.83 -21.74 -7.38
C PRO A 116 -3.65 -22.70 -7.18
N TRP A 117 -2.45 -22.27 -7.53
CA TRP A 117 -1.21 -23.06 -7.52
C TRP A 117 -0.36 -22.87 -6.25
N ILE A 118 -0.80 -22.11 -5.28
CA ILE A 118 -0.09 -21.88 -4.01
C ILE A 118 -0.42 -22.99 -3.00
N ASN A 119 0.59 -23.42 -2.24
CA ASN A 119 0.38 -24.15 -0.99
C ASN A 119 0.24 -23.15 0.16
N LYS A 120 -0.94 -23.02 0.73
CA LYS A 120 -1.26 -22.00 1.73
C LYS A 120 -0.56 -22.20 3.06
N GLU A 121 -0.38 -23.46 3.50
CA GLU A 121 0.28 -23.81 4.75
C GLU A 121 1.76 -23.43 4.69
N THR A 122 2.43 -23.87 3.63
CA THR A 122 3.84 -23.57 3.41
C THR A 122 4.11 -22.08 3.24
N LEU A 123 3.29 -21.40 2.41
CA LEU A 123 3.43 -19.95 2.20
C LEU A 123 3.27 -19.19 3.51
N SER A 124 2.23 -19.48 4.29
CA SER A 124 1.96 -18.76 5.53
C SER A 124 3.05 -19.02 6.57
N ALA A 125 3.56 -20.26 6.68
CA ALA A 125 4.67 -20.59 7.58
C ALA A 125 5.94 -19.83 7.21
N GLU A 126 6.31 -19.80 5.93
CA GLU A 126 7.51 -19.10 5.48
C GLU A 126 7.40 -17.57 5.64
N LEU A 127 6.22 -17.00 5.36
CA LEU A 127 5.99 -15.57 5.64
C LEU A 127 6.11 -15.24 7.13
N ASN A 128 5.62 -16.10 8.01
CA ASN A 128 5.79 -15.92 9.45
C ASN A 128 7.25 -16.07 9.90
N ASN A 129 8.03 -16.94 9.25
CA ASN A 129 9.47 -17.10 9.53
C ASN A 129 10.30 -15.86 9.17
N LEU A 130 9.78 -14.96 8.32
CA LEU A 130 10.41 -13.66 8.05
C LEU A 130 10.35 -12.72 9.28
N ASN A 131 9.53 -13.04 10.28
CA ASN A 131 9.38 -12.25 11.51
C ASN A 131 9.10 -10.77 11.25
N LEU A 132 8.28 -10.46 10.25
CA LEU A 132 7.93 -9.08 9.91
C LEU A 132 7.23 -8.40 11.10
N PRO A 133 7.66 -7.17 11.47
CA PRO A 133 7.10 -6.51 12.64
C PRO A 133 5.61 -6.22 12.52
N GLY A 134 4.85 -6.53 13.55
CA GLY A 134 3.44 -6.15 13.68
C GLY A 134 2.46 -6.88 12.77
N VAL A 135 2.84 -8.02 12.18
CA VAL A 135 1.97 -8.81 11.30
C VAL A 135 2.21 -10.31 11.48
N VAL A 136 1.12 -11.08 11.30
CA VAL A 136 1.18 -12.54 11.15
C VAL A 136 0.31 -12.97 9.97
N PHE A 137 0.62 -14.13 9.40
CA PHE A 137 -0.01 -14.68 8.22
C PHE A 137 -0.75 -15.98 8.57
N LYS A 138 -2.04 -16.05 8.23
CA LYS A 138 -2.85 -17.26 8.46
C LYS A 138 -3.20 -17.92 7.13
N PRO A 139 -3.03 -19.23 7.00
CA PRO A 139 -3.40 -19.93 5.78
C PRO A 139 -4.89 -19.80 5.52
N VAL A 140 -5.26 -19.53 4.26
CA VAL A 140 -6.66 -19.33 3.86
C VAL A 140 -6.92 -19.91 2.47
N SER A 141 -8.15 -20.39 2.28
CA SER A 141 -8.70 -20.68 0.95
C SER A 141 -9.87 -19.75 0.69
N PHE A 142 -10.01 -19.26 -0.55
CA PHE A 142 -11.11 -18.38 -0.92
C PHE A 142 -11.43 -18.50 -2.40
N ILE A 143 -12.65 -18.10 -2.78
CA ILE A 143 -13.09 -18.07 -4.17
C ILE A 143 -13.45 -16.62 -4.51
N PRO A 144 -12.70 -15.94 -5.39
CA PRO A 144 -13.10 -14.63 -5.90
C PRO A 144 -14.36 -14.76 -6.76
N THR A 145 -15.35 -13.92 -6.53
CA THR A 145 -16.60 -13.88 -7.29
C THR A 145 -16.86 -12.47 -7.83
N SER A 146 -17.76 -12.37 -8.80
CA SER A 146 -18.21 -11.06 -9.27
C SER A 146 -19.05 -10.39 -8.19
N ILE A 147 -18.66 -9.21 -7.74
CA ILE A 147 -19.42 -8.39 -6.80
C ILE A 147 -19.72 -7.05 -7.45
N LYS A 148 -21.01 -6.79 -7.71
CA LYS A 148 -21.47 -5.54 -8.33
C LYS A 148 -21.04 -4.33 -7.49
N GLY A 149 -20.45 -3.32 -8.14
CA GLY A 149 -19.97 -2.10 -7.49
C GLY A 149 -18.61 -2.24 -6.77
N MET A 150 -17.99 -3.45 -6.72
CA MET A 150 -16.67 -3.66 -6.13
C MET A 150 -15.67 -4.25 -7.12
N SER A 151 -15.92 -5.45 -7.65
CA SER A 151 -15.06 -6.13 -8.60
C SER A 151 -15.89 -7.05 -9.46
N ILE A 152 -16.08 -6.69 -10.72
CA ILE A 152 -16.92 -7.49 -11.67
C ILE A 152 -16.12 -8.69 -12.20
N ASN A 153 -14.83 -8.51 -12.43
CA ASN A 153 -13.96 -9.53 -12.99
C ASN A 153 -12.64 -9.64 -12.17
N PRO A 154 -12.71 -10.16 -10.93
CA PRO A 154 -11.52 -10.38 -10.13
C PRO A 154 -10.62 -11.46 -10.75
N LYS A 155 -9.33 -11.44 -10.42
CA LYS A 155 -8.40 -12.51 -10.77
C LYS A 155 -8.91 -13.85 -10.22
N TYR A 156 -8.79 -14.92 -11.01
CA TYR A 156 -9.24 -16.28 -10.66
C TYR A 156 -10.73 -16.34 -10.27
N LYS A 157 -11.57 -15.57 -10.96
CA LYS A 157 -13.01 -15.59 -10.73
C LYS A 157 -13.56 -17.01 -10.77
N ASN A 158 -14.33 -17.39 -9.75
CA ASN A 158 -14.95 -18.71 -9.55
C ASN A 158 -13.96 -19.88 -9.43
N GLN A 159 -12.67 -19.62 -9.18
CA GLN A 159 -11.67 -20.64 -8.92
C GLN A 159 -11.25 -20.59 -7.44
N VAL A 160 -10.92 -21.73 -6.87
CA VAL A 160 -10.36 -21.77 -5.52
C VAL A 160 -8.94 -21.24 -5.56
N CYS A 161 -8.69 -20.21 -4.76
CA CYS A 161 -7.35 -19.69 -4.48
C CYS A 161 -6.92 -20.14 -3.08
N TYR A 162 -5.66 -20.49 -2.96
CA TYR A 162 -4.97 -20.81 -1.72
C TYR A 162 -3.93 -19.73 -1.45
N GLY A 163 -3.77 -19.35 -0.19
CA GLY A 163 -2.81 -18.28 0.15
C GLY A 163 -2.87 -17.90 1.61
N SER A 164 -2.67 -16.63 1.91
CA SER A 164 -2.62 -16.14 3.30
C SER A 164 -3.60 -14.98 3.53
N GLU A 165 -4.08 -14.89 4.76
CA GLU A 165 -4.74 -13.72 5.33
C GLU A 165 -3.77 -12.95 6.21
N ILE A 166 -3.71 -11.63 6.03
CA ILE A 166 -2.86 -10.71 6.80
C ILE A 166 -3.60 -10.32 8.07
N ILE A 167 -2.98 -10.53 9.22
CA ILE A 167 -3.47 -10.13 10.53
C ILE A 167 -2.46 -9.14 11.14
N ILE A 168 -2.86 -7.88 11.27
CA ILE A 168 -2.05 -6.87 11.97
C ILE A 168 -2.12 -7.16 13.46
N THR A 169 -0.97 -7.37 14.09
CA THR A 169 -0.83 -7.60 15.54
C THR A 169 -0.39 -6.34 16.26
N ASP A 170 0.39 -5.47 15.59
CA ASP A 170 0.84 -4.18 16.11
C ASP A 170 0.94 -3.19 14.94
N ARG A 171 -0.04 -2.29 14.83
CA ARG A 171 -0.10 -1.31 13.72
C ARG A 171 0.99 -0.24 13.80
N GLU A 172 1.62 -0.02 14.98
CA GLU A 172 2.71 0.96 15.14
C GLU A 172 4.02 0.44 14.52
N LYS A 173 4.19 -0.89 14.50
CA LYS A 173 5.37 -1.54 13.93
C LYS A 173 5.17 -2.01 12.50
N TYR A 174 3.91 -2.15 12.05
CA TYR A 174 3.57 -2.70 10.76
C TYR A 174 3.97 -1.76 9.62
N SER A 175 4.81 -2.24 8.70
CA SER A 175 5.11 -1.59 7.43
C SER A 175 4.36 -2.27 6.28
N SER A 176 3.43 -1.55 5.68
CA SER A 176 2.61 -2.09 4.59
C SER A 176 3.43 -2.35 3.33
N VAL A 177 4.28 -1.40 2.94
CA VAL A 177 5.06 -1.49 1.70
C VAL A 177 6.10 -2.60 1.79
N ILE A 178 6.83 -2.69 2.91
CA ILE A 178 7.81 -3.78 3.13
C ILE A 178 7.10 -5.13 3.14
N THR A 179 5.95 -5.24 3.81
CA THR A 179 5.15 -6.48 3.82
C THR A 179 4.74 -6.90 2.40
N GLY A 180 4.28 -5.96 1.57
CA GLY A 180 3.92 -6.25 0.18
C GLY A 180 5.11 -6.70 -0.66
N MET A 181 6.28 -6.07 -0.48
CA MET A 181 7.53 -6.47 -1.14
C MET A 181 7.94 -7.90 -0.75
N GLU A 182 7.91 -8.23 0.55
CA GLU A 182 8.31 -9.56 1.04
C GLU A 182 7.37 -10.66 0.55
N ILE A 183 6.06 -10.40 0.54
CA ILE A 183 5.08 -11.32 -0.03
C ILE A 183 5.39 -11.61 -1.51
N ILE A 184 5.62 -10.57 -2.31
CA ILE A 184 5.90 -10.73 -3.75
C ILE A 184 7.24 -11.44 -3.97
N ASN A 185 8.27 -11.07 -3.23
CA ASN A 185 9.59 -11.69 -3.32
C ASN A 185 9.55 -13.18 -2.99
N LEU A 186 8.91 -13.54 -1.88
CA LEU A 186 8.78 -14.93 -1.45
C LEU A 186 8.02 -15.76 -2.48
N ILE A 187 6.88 -15.26 -2.99
CA ILE A 187 6.09 -15.99 -3.99
C ILE A 187 6.87 -16.13 -5.31
N LYS A 188 7.54 -15.07 -5.78
CA LYS A 188 8.40 -15.10 -6.96
C LYS A 188 9.51 -16.15 -6.84
N THR A 189 10.15 -16.21 -5.67
CA THR A 189 11.25 -17.16 -5.42
C THR A 189 10.76 -18.61 -5.31
N LYS A 190 9.61 -18.80 -4.66
CA LYS A 190 9.09 -20.14 -4.39
C LYS A 190 8.33 -20.76 -5.56
N TYR A 191 7.70 -19.95 -6.38
CA TYR A 191 6.85 -20.40 -7.49
C TYR A 191 7.27 -19.76 -8.83
N PRO A 192 8.56 -19.86 -9.22
CA PRO A 192 9.08 -19.13 -10.39
C PRO A 192 8.41 -19.56 -11.71
N ALA A 193 7.93 -20.80 -11.80
CA ALA A 193 7.23 -21.30 -12.99
C ALA A 193 5.77 -20.81 -13.13
N ASN A 194 5.18 -20.32 -12.04
CA ASN A 194 3.77 -19.93 -12.00
C ASN A 194 3.59 -18.42 -11.77
N PHE A 195 4.59 -17.76 -11.17
CA PHE A 195 4.50 -16.36 -10.84
C PHE A 195 4.79 -15.46 -12.05
N GLU A 196 3.94 -14.45 -12.25
CA GLU A 196 4.10 -13.48 -13.32
C GLU A 196 4.01 -12.05 -12.80
N LEU A 197 4.97 -11.22 -13.23
CA LEU A 197 4.88 -9.76 -13.10
C LEU A 197 4.22 -9.17 -14.35
N LYS A 198 3.25 -8.28 -14.14
CA LYS A 198 2.60 -7.54 -15.22
C LYS A 198 3.39 -6.27 -15.55
N LYS A 199 3.33 -5.84 -16.80
CA LYS A 199 4.01 -4.63 -17.31
C LYS A 199 3.71 -3.33 -16.50
N GLY A 200 2.57 -3.31 -15.78
CA GLY A 200 2.15 -2.14 -14.99
C GLY A 200 2.80 -2.01 -13.61
N ILE A 201 3.59 -2.99 -13.14
CA ILE A 201 4.13 -2.99 -11.77
C ILE A 201 4.99 -1.75 -11.48
N ASN A 202 5.84 -1.34 -12.41
CA ASN A 202 6.71 -0.17 -12.23
C ASN A 202 5.91 1.15 -12.08
N ARG A 203 4.72 1.22 -12.69
CA ARG A 203 3.81 2.37 -12.50
C ARG A 203 3.15 2.38 -11.13
N LEU A 204 2.86 1.20 -10.57
CA LEU A 204 2.35 1.08 -9.19
C LEU A 204 3.45 1.35 -8.17
N TRP A 205 4.67 0.95 -8.50
CA TRP A 205 5.85 1.14 -7.64
C TRP A 205 6.38 2.57 -7.68
N GLY A 206 6.34 3.21 -8.85
CA GLY A 206 6.78 4.57 -9.06
C GLY A 206 8.19 4.72 -9.65
N ASN A 207 8.88 3.61 -9.95
CA ASN A 207 10.18 3.62 -10.65
C ASN A 207 10.43 2.27 -11.38
N ALA A 208 11.58 2.15 -12.07
CA ALA A 208 11.95 0.94 -12.83
C ALA A 208 12.58 -0.16 -11.96
N GLU A 209 12.89 0.10 -10.71
CA GLU A 209 13.78 -0.73 -9.87
C GLU A 209 13.02 -1.77 -9.02
N PHE A 210 11.72 -1.98 -9.26
CA PHE A 210 10.88 -2.85 -8.43
C PHE A 210 11.48 -4.24 -8.23
N ILE A 211 11.90 -4.90 -9.33
CA ILE A 211 12.40 -6.27 -9.28
C ILE A 211 13.70 -6.38 -8.46
N ASP A 212 14.59 -5.42 -8.64
CA ASP A 212 15.89 -5.40 -7.94
C ASP A 212 15.66 -5.10 -6.45
N GLN A 213 14.79 -4.13 -6.17
CA GLN A 213 14.48 -3.71 -4.79
C GLN A 213 13.76 -4.78 -3.98
N ILE A 214 12.83 -5.55 -4.56
CA ILE A 214 12.19 -6.65 -3.81
C ILE A 214 13.15 -7.79 -3.48
N SER A 215 14.23 -7.94 -4.24
CA SER A 215 15.25 -8.98 -4.05
C SER A 215 16.36 -8.56 -3.07
N THR A 216 16.38 -7.30 -2.65
CA THR A 216 17.38 -6.78 -1.69
C THR A 216 17.09 -7.31 -0.28
N GLU A 217 18.12 -7.71 0.45
CA GLU A 217 17.99 -8.22 1.82
C GLU A 217 17.56 -7.13 2.81
N ASN A 218 18.20 -5.96 2.77
CA ASN A 218 17.87 -4.83 3.66
C ASN A 218 16.86 -3.87 3.02
N LYS A 219 15.58 -4.26 3.01
CA LYS A 219 14.51 -3.43 2.45
C LYS A 219 14.21 -2.17 3.27
N ASP A 220 14.38 -2.21 4.58
CA ASP A 220 14.16 -1.05 5.45
C ASP A 220 15.15 0.08 5.15
N GLY A 221 16.37 -0.25 4.77
CA GLY A 221 17.39 0.72 4.39
C GLY A 221 17.15 1.40 3.04
N LEU A 222 16.44 0.75 2.11
CA LEU A 222 16.26 1.22 0.74
C LEU A 222 15.64 2.62 0.64
N PHE A 223 14.66 2.90 1.51
CA PHE A 223 13.86 4.13 1.43
C PHE A 223 14.27 5.17 2.45
N ARG A 224 15.23 4.87 3.33
CA ARG A 224 15.61 5.75 4.44
C ARG A 224 16.00 7.15 3.98
N LEU A 225 16.99 7.26 3.10
CA LEU A 225 17.48 8.56 2.62
C LEU A 225 16.43 9.32 1.79
N PRO A 226 15.72 8.69 0.81
CA PRO A 226 14.63 9.35 0.10
C PRO A 226 13.51 9.85 1.02
N ILE A 227 13.11 9.04 2.01
CA ILE A 227 12.08 9.40 2.98
C ILE A 227 12.54 10.55 3.90
N GLU A 228 13.79 10.52 4.38
CA GLU A 228 14.36 11.62 5.18
C GLU A 228 14.38 12.93 4.39
N LYS A 229 14.78 12.89 3.10
CA LYS A 229 14.76 14.05 2.22
C LYS A 229 13.33 14.57 2.02
N PHE A 230 12.38 13.67 1.71
CA PHE A 230 10.98 14.03 1.58
C PHE A 230 10.42 14.64 2.87
N ASN A 231 10.70 14.05 4.02
CA ASN A 231 10.28 14.54 5.34
C ASN A 231 10.77 15.96 5.59
N ARG A 232 12.04 16.27 5.26
CA ARG A 232 12.61 17.61 5.41
C ARG A 232 11.88 18.64 4.56
N ILE A 233 11.51 18.28 3.34
CA ILE A 233 10.77 19.16 2.43
C ILE A 233 9.33 19.32 2.91
N SER A 234 8.63 18.22 3.17
CA SER A 234 7.21 18.22 3.51
C SER A 234 6.89 18.94 4.82
N LYS A 235 7.83 18.93 5.79
CA LYS A 235 7.68 19.66 7.07
C LYS A 235 7.41 21.15 6.89
N ARG A 236 7.90 21.76 5.83
CA ARG A 236 7.65 23.19 5.53
C ARG A 236 6.17 23.48 5.26
N TYR A 237 5.41 22.48 4.92
CA TYR A 237 3.99 22.56 4.53
C TYR A 237 3.05 22.00 5.58
N TRP A 238 3.56 21.57 6.73
CA TRP A 238 2.72 21.06 7.80
C TRP A 238 1.83 22.14 8.39
N LEU A 239 0.57 21.81 8.57
CA LEU A 239 -0.46 22.66 9.18
C LEU A 239 -0.78 22.22 10.61
N TYR A 240 -0.27 21.06 11.01
CA TYR A 240 -0.57 20.40 12.29
C TYR A 240 0.70 19.79 12.90
N ASP A 241 0.73 19.73 14.24
CA ASP A 241 1.82 19.13 15.03
C ASP A 241 1.70 17.59 15.12
#